data_5bd2fcc1cbdef330679be3fabfb8810b
#
_entry.id   5bd2fcc1cbdef330679be3fabfb8810b
#
_cell.length_a   1.000
_cell.length_b   1.000
_cell.length_c   1.000
_cell.angle_alpha   90.00
_cell.angle_beta   90.00
_cell.angle_gamma   90.00
#
_symmetry.space_group_name_H-M   'P 1'
#
loop_
_entity.id
_entity.type
_entity.pdbx_description
1 polymer ?
#
loop_
_entity_poly.entity_id
_entity_poly.type
_entity_poly.pdbx_seq_one_letter_code
_entity_poly.pdbx_strand_id
1 'polypeptide(L)'
;MEVILRQDVKHLGEKDDIVVVKPGYGRNYLIPQGFAVMATSSAKKVLAENIKQAQFKQDKIKKDATELAAKLEAVKLSIGAKAGESGKIFGKVNSIQIAEALKAQGFDVDRRRITFETEPKTLGEFVANLNLHKEVKVQVPFEVVAE
;
A
#
# COMPACT_ATOMS: atom_id res chain seq x y z
N MET A 1 -35.05 -4.23 11.90
CA MET A 1 -34.80 -3.61 10.60
C MET A 1 -33.35 -3.85 10.24
N GLU A 2 -33.11 -4.42 9.09
CA GLU A 2 -31.75 -4.62 8.60
C GLU A 2 -31.33 -3.44 7.73
N VAL A 3 -30.12 -2.95 7.93
CA VAL A 3 -29.52 -1.88 7.15
C VAL A 3 -28.10 -2.24 6.75
N ILE A 4 -27.64 -1.68 5.64
CA ILE A 4 -26.26 -1.82 5.16
C ILE A 4 -25.53 -0.53 5.47
N LEU A 5 -24.43 -0.62 6.19
CA LEU A 5 -23.61 0.54 6.53
C LEU A 5 -22.81 1.03 5.31
N ARG A 6 -22.82 2.34 5.08
CA ARG A 6 -22.03 2.99 4.03
C ARG A 6 -20.67 3.48 4.53
N GLN A 7 -20.51 3.56 5.82
CA GLN A 7 -19.28 3.96 6.49
C GLN A 7 -19.20 3.32 7.85
N ASP A 8 -18.05 3.36 8.45
CA ASP A 8 -17.85 2.83 9.80
C ASP A 8 -18.68 3.64 10.80
N VAL A 9 -19.50 2.94 11.57
CA VAL A 9 -20.32 3.53 12.61
C VAL A 9 -19.93 2.93 13.95
N LYS A 10 -19.52 3.80 14.86
CA LYS A 10 -19.10 3.40 16.20
C LYS A 10 -20.22 2.64 16.89
N HIS A 11 -19.88 1.51 17.48
CA HIS A 11 -20.79 0.58 18.18
C HIS A 11 -21.81 -0.18 17.31
N LEU A 12 -21.74 -0.06 15.99
CA LEU A 12 -22.59 -0.82 15.06
C LEU A 12 -21.80 -1.78 14.18
N GLY A 13 -20.79 -1.29 13.50
CA GLY A 13 -20.00 -2.08 12.56
C GLY A 13 -19.23 -1.23 11.59
N GLU A 14 -18.61 -1.89 10.61
CA GLU A 14 -17.79 -1.28 9.58
C GLU A 14 -18.60 -1.05 8.30
N LYS A 15 -18.00 -0.35 7.38
CA LYS A 15 -18.55 -0.13 6.05
C LYS A 15 -18.88 -1.48 5.37
N ASP A 16 -20.01 -1.51 4.69
CA ASP A 16 -20.55 -2.68 3.98
C ASP A 16 -21.07 -3.82 4.88
N ASP A 17 -21.12 -3.61 6.19
CA ASP A 17 -21.76 -4.55 7.09
C ASP A 17 -23.29 -4.45 7.05
N ILE A 18 -23.94 -5.62 7.15
CA ILE A 18 -25.38 -5.72 7.32
C ILE A 18 -25.67 -5.86 8.81
N VAL A 19 -26.33 -4.87 9.38
CA VAL A 19 -26.64 -4.83 10.81
C VAL A 19 -28.13 -4.71 11.06
N VAL A 20 -28.59 -5.29 12.16
CA VAL A 20 -29.97 -5.18 12.62
C VAL A 20 -30.05 -4.05 13.63
N VAL A 21 -30.91 -3.08 13.36
CA VAL A 21 -31.14 -1.92 14.24
C VAL A 21 -32.63 -1.74 14.51
N LYS A 22 -32.96 -0.96 15.54
CA LYS A 22 -34.34 -0.59 15.80
C LYS A 22 -34.88 0.26 14.62
N PRO A 23 -36.13 0.04 14.20
CA PRO A 23 -36.71 0.76 13.05
C PRO A 23 -36.64 2.27 13.16
N GLY A 24 -36.88 2.83 14.33
CA GLY A 24 -36.79 4.28 14.57
C GLY A 24 -35.37 4.81 14.42
N TYR A 25 -34.39 4.10 14.93
CA TYR A 25 -32.97 4.49 14.81
C TYR A 25 -32.49 4.47 13.34
N GLY A 26 -32.82 3.41 12.62
CA GLY A 26 -32.46 3.30 11.20
C GLY A 26 -33.14 4.38 10.34
N ARG A 27 -34.44 4.55 10.48
CA ARG A 27 -35.22 5.50 9.66
C ARG A 27 -34.99 6.96 10.01
N ASN A 28 -34.80 7.29 11.28
CA ASN A 28 -34.70 8.66 11.75
C ASN A 28 -33.27 9.20 11.80
N TYR A 29 -32.28 8.32 11.90
CA TYR A 29 -30.88 8.72 12.07
C TYR A 29 -29.96 8.16 10.97
N LEU A 30 -29.83 6.85 10.87
CA LEU A 30 -28.84 6.23 9.98
C LEU A 30 -29.09 6.53 8.49
N ILE A 31 -30.33 6.38 8.03
CA ILE A 31 -30.68 6.61 6.62
C ILE A 31 -30.69 8.10 6.27
N PRO A 32 -31.31 9.00 7.04
CA PRO A 32 -31.29 10.44 6.74
C PRO A 32 -29.88 11.06 6.77
N GLN A 33 -29.01 10.58 7.65
CA GLN A 33 -27.62 11.03 7.73
C GLN A 33 -26.73 10.44 6.64
N GLY A 34 -27.24 9.47 5.88
CA GLY A 34 -26.45 8.81 4.84
C GLY A 34 -25.45 7.77 5.38
N PHE A 35 -25.53 7.36 6.64
CA PHE A 35 -24.66 6.37 7.25
C PHE A 35 -24.99 4.95 6.83
N ALA A 36 -26.26 4.70 6.50
CA ALA A 36 -26.73 3.38 6.08
C ALA A 36 -27.83 3.49 5.02
N VAL A 37 -28.08 2.39 4.36
CA VAL A 37 -29.21 2.21 3.45
C VAL A 37 -30.02 1.01 3.86
N MET A 38 -31.30 0.98 3.50
CA MET A 38 -32.18 -0.16 3.79
C MET A 38 -31.64 -1.40 3.09
N ALA A 39 -31.52 -2.50 3.83
CA ALA A 39 -31.05 -3.79 3.32
C ALA A 39 -32.17 -4.53 2.58
N THR A 40 -32.52 -4.06 1.39
CA THR A 40 -33.41 -4.75 0.47
C THR A 40 -32.70 -5.91 -0.21
N SER A 41 -33.45 -6.82 -0.82
CA SER A 41 -32.87 -7.93 -1.61
C SER A 41 -31.99 -7.42 -2.75
N SER A 42 -32.41 -6.34 -3.42
CA SER A 42 -31.63 -5.68 -4.46
C SER A 42 -30.35 -5.03 -3.91
N ALA A 43 -30.44 -4.33 -2.77
CA ALA A 43 -29.29 -3.72 -2.13
C ALA A 43 -28.26 -4.76 -1.66
N LYS A 44 -28.70 -5.89 -1.13
CA LYS A 44 -27.83 -7.02 -0.77
C LYS A 44 -27.11 -7.61 -1.98
N LYS A 45 -27.77 -7.74 -3.12
CA LYS A 45 -27.17 -8.20 -4.38
C LYS A 45 -26.09 -7.23 -4.88
N VAL A 46 -26.39 -5.93 -4.86
CA VAL A 46 -25.41 -4.89 -5.24
C VAL A 46 -24.21 -4.91 -4.30
N LEU A 47 -24.43 -5.05 -3.01
CA LEU A 47 -23.35 -5.16 -2.03
C LEU A 47 -22.47 -6.38 -2.29
N ALA A 48 -23.05 -7.55 -2.51
CA ALA A 48 -22.31 -8.77 -2.81
C ALA A 48 -21.47 -8.62 -4.08
N GLU A 49 -22.02 -7.99 -5.12
CA GLU A 49 -21.30 -7.70 -6.36
C GLU A 49 -20.14 -6.71 -6.14
N ASN A 50 -20.37 -5.64 -5.39
CA ASN A 50 -19.32 -4.67 -5.07
C ASN A 50 -18.17 -5.29 -4.26
N ILE A 51 -18.47 -6.14 -3.30
CA ILE A 51 -17.47 -6.88 -2.52
C ILE A 51 -16.66 -7.80 -3.43
N LYS A 52 -17.32 -8.53 -4.30
CA LYS A 52 -16.68 -9.43 -5.27
C LYS A 52 -15.74 -8.68 -6.22
N GLN A 53 -16.19 -7.53 -6.76
CA GLN A 53 -15.35 -6.68 -7.60
C GLN A 53 -14.16 -6.08 -6.85
N ALA A 54 -14.36 -5.65 -5.60
CA ALA A 54 -13.29 -5.13 -4.77
C ALA A 54 -12.24 -6.20 -4.46
N GLN A 55 -12.66 -7.44 -4.16
CA GLN A 55 -11.75 -8.57 -3.97
C GLN A 55 -10.96 -8.87 -5.25
N PHE A 56 -11.62 -8.88 -6.41
CA PHE A 56 -10.97 -9.10 -7.69
C PHE A 56 -9.91 -8.04 -8.00
N LYS A 57 -10.21 -6.76 -7.73
CA LYS A 57 -9.23 -5.67 -7.87
C LYS A 57 -8.05 -5.82 -6.92
N GLN A 58 -8.30 -6.18 -5.67
CA GLN A 58 -7.25 -6.42 -4.68
C GLN A 58 -6.35 -7.59 -5.07
N ASP A 59 -6.93 -8.70 -5.52
CA ASP A 59 -6.18 -9.85 -6.01
C ASP A 59 -5.32 -9.51 -7.22
N LYS A 60 -5.85 -8.70 -8.15
CA LYS A 60 -5.10 -8.22 -9.30
C LYS A 60 -3.91 -7.34 -8.87
N ILE A 61 -4.14 -6.37 -7.99
CA ILE A 61 -3.09 -5.50 -7.45
C ILE A 61 -2.03 -6.33 -6.72
N LYS A 62 -2.45 -7.33 -5.95
CA LYS A 62 -1.55 -8.23 -5.24
C LYS A 62 -0.70 -9.07 -6.21
N LYS A 63 -1.30 -9.60 -7.28
CA LYS A 63 -0.56 -10.32 -8.33
C LYS A 63 0.46 -9.42 -9.02
N ASP A 64 0.05 -8.23 -9.45
CA ASP A 64 0.94 -7.25 -10.07
C ASP A 64 2.09 -6.86 -9.13
N ALA A 65 1.81 -6.66 -7.84
CA ALA A 65 2.81 -6.38 -6.83
C ALA A 65 3.78 -7.57 -6.63
N THR A 66 3.28 -8.80 -6.63
CA THR A 66 4.12 -10.01 -6.51
C THR A 66 5.03 -10.19 -7.73
N GLU A 67 4.53 -9.94 -8.93
CA GLU A 67 5.33 -9.99 -10.16
C GLU A 67 6.43 -8.92 -10.17
N LEU A 68 6.10 -7.71 -9.76
CA LEU A 68 7.09 -6.63 -9.59
C LEU A 68 8.13 -7.00 -8.52
N ALA A 69 7.69 -7.58 -7.41
CA ALA A 69 8.56 -8.06 -6.35
C ALA A 69 9.60 -9.06 -6.85
N ALA A 70 9.15 -10.07 -7.60
CA ALA A 70 10.04 -11.07 -8.18
C ALA A 70 11.08 -10.46 -9.16
N LYS A 71 10.66 -9.48 -9.92
CA LYS A 71 11.58 -8.75 -10.84
C LYS A 71 12.57 -7.89 -10.06
N LEU A 72 12.14 -7.23 -9.01
CA LEU A 72 12.97 -6.35 -8.19
C LEU A 72 14.00 -7.13 -7.35
N GLU A 73 13.68 -8.31 -6.88
CA GLU A 73 14.64 -9.18 -6.18
C GLU A 73 15.85 -9.58 -7.04
N ALA A 74 15.65 -9.66 -8.35
CA ALA A 74 16.71 -10.00 -9.29
C ALA A 74 17.57 -8.80 -9.71
N VAL A 75 17.19 -7.59 -9.33
CA VAL A 75 17.87 -6.35 -9.72
C VAL A 75 18.82 -5.89 -8.63
N LYS A 76 20.06 -5.65 -9.02
CA LYS A 76 21.05 -4.96 -8.17
C LYS A 76 21.11 -3.50 -8.60
N LEU A 77 20.94 -2.60 -7.65
CA LEU A 77 21.04 -1.17 -7.88
C LEU A 77 22.44 -0.67 -7.53
N SER A 78 22.97 0.23 -8.34
CA SER A 78 24.19 0.97 -8.02
C SER A 78 23.84 2.45 -7.88
N ILE A 79 24.16 3.02 -6.73
CA ILE A 79 23.86 4.42 -6.42
C ILE A 79 25.19 5.15 -6.25
N GLY A 80 25.40 6.19 -7.07
CA GLY A 80 26.53 7.08 -6.93
C GLY A 80 26.33 8.06 -5.77
N ALA A 81 27.28 8.12 -4.86
CA ALA A 81 27.30 9.08 -3.77
C ALA A 81 28.69 9.69 -3.62
N LYS A 82 28.74 10.97 -3.26
CA LYS A 82 30.02 11.64 -2.97
C LYS A 82 30.55 11.11 -1.64
N ALA A 83 31.69 10.48 -1.69
CA ALA A 83 32.36 9.93 -0.51
C ALA A 83 33.67 10.65 -0.23
N GLY A 84 33.99 10.79 1.06
CA GLY A 84 35.28 11.28 1.53
C GLY A 84 36.36 10.20 1.49
N GLU A 85 37.61 10.59 1.74
CA GLU A 85 38.78 9.69 1.78
C GLU A 85 38.63 8.54 2.79
N SER A 86 37.82 8.72 3.83
CA SER A 86 37.55 7.72 4.85
C SER A 86 36.44 6.72 4.51
N GLY A 87 35.85 6.79 3.31
CA GLY A 87 34.75 5.95 2.87
C GLY A 87 33.36 6.38 3.41
N LYS A 88 33.29 7.49 4.13
CA LYS A 88 32.02 8.07 4.57
C LYS A 88 31.38 8.89 3.47
N ILE A 89 30.09 8.71 3.29
CA ILE A 89 29.31 9.45 2.30
C ILE A 89 29.06 10.87 2.81
N PHE A 90 29.31 11.86 1.96
CA PHE A 90 28.85 13.22 2.19
C PHE A 90 27.34 13.32 1.91
N GLY A 91 26.56 13.41 2.96
CA GLY A 91 25.11 13.42 2.87
C GLY A 91 24.49 12.05 3.14
N LYS A 92 23.24 11.92 2.78
CA LYS A 92 22.46 10.69 2.96
C LYS A 92 21.97 10.18 1.62
N VAL A 93 21.98 8.86 1.45
CA VAL A 93 21.24 8.24 0.34
C VAL A 93 19.76 8.31 0.69
N ASN A 94 19.01 9.00 -0.14
CA ASN A 94 17.58 9.21 0.06
C ASN A 94 16.77 8.20 -0.76
N SER A 95 15.54 7.96 -0.32
CA SER A 95 14.57 7.14 -1.07
C SER A 95 14.33 7.67 -2.50
N ILE A 96 14.53 8.95 -2.73
CA ILE A 96 14.45 9.59 -4.05
C ILE A 96 15.48 9.01 -5.02
N GLN A 97 16.71 8.85 -4.59
CA GLN A 97 17.81 8.31 -5.42
C GLN A 97 17.54 6.85 -5.80
N ILE A 98 17.00 6.08 -4.87
CA ILE A 98 16.60 4.70 -5.14
C ILE A 98 15.43 4.65 -6.12
N ALA A 99 14.43 5.51 -5.94
CA ALA A 99 13.30 5.61 -6.86
C ALA A 99 13.75 6.00 -8.28
N GLU A 100 14.67 6.93 -8.40
CA GLU A 100 15.25 7.33 -9.69
C GLU A 100 16.06 6.21 -10.34
N ALA A 101 16.86 5.49 -9.57
CA ALA A 101 17.62 4.34 -10.05
C ALA A 101 16.71 3.21 -10.53
N LEU A 102 15.63 2.93 -9.81
CA LEU A 102 14.61 1.97 -10.22
C LEU A 102 13.88 2.41 -11.48
N LYS A 103 13.55 3.68 -11.58
CA LYS A 103 12.92 4.25 -12.77
C LYS A 103 13.80 4.17 -14.00
N ALA A 104 15.10 4.38 -13.84
CA ALA A 104 16.09 4.20 -14.91
C ALA A 104 16.14 2.76 -15.45
N GLN A 105 15.80 1.78 -14.60
CA GLN A 105 15.71 0.37 -14.99
C GLN A 105 14.31 -0.05 -15.48
N GLY A 106 13.36 0.89 -15.53
CA GLY A 106 12.00 0.65 -16.01
C GLY A 106 10.99 0.30 -14.93
N PHE A 107 11.34 0.45 -13.65
CA PHE A 107 10.44 0.21 -12.53
C PHE A 107 9.96 1.54 -11.93
N ASP A 108 8.67 1.76 -11.94
CA ASP A 108 8.07 2.94 -11.33
C ASP A 108 7.61 2.62 -9.90
N VAL A 109 8.40 3.05 -8.93
CA VAL A 109 8.13 2.84 -7.50
C VAL A 109 8.07 4.18 -6.79
N ASP A 110 7.01 4.40 -6.03
CA ASP A 110 6.86 5.62 -5.24
C ASP A 110 7.90 5.65 -4.10
N ARG A 111 8.62 6.76 -3.99
CA ARG A 111 9.59 7.03 -2.93
C ARG A 111 9.03 6.82 -1.51
N ARG A 112 7.73 7.01 -1.32
CA ARG A 112 7.06 6.82 -0.02
C ARG A 112 6.98 5.36 0.41
N ARG A 113 7.11 4.45 -0.53
CA ARG A 113 7.09 3.01 -0.30
C ARG A 113 8.46 2.42 -0.01
N ILE A 114 9.51 3.24 -0.16
CA ILE A 114 10.89 2.82 0.05
C ILE A 114 11.29 3.15 1.50
N THR A 115 11.72 2.14 2.21
CA THR A 115 12.23 2.27 3.57
C THR A 115 13.61 1.62 3.65
N PHE A 116 14.47 2.12 4.53
CA PHE A 116 15.80 1.57 4.75
C PHE A 116 15.81 0.80 6.07
N GLU A 117 16.37 -0.39 6.05
CA GLU A 117 16.64 -1.16 7.25
C GLU A 117 17.83 -0.57 8.02
N THR A 118 18.84 -0.14 7.29
CA THR A 118 19.99 0.57 7.82
C THR A 118 20.28 1.79 6.95
N GLU A 119 20.42 2.97 7.55
CA GLU A 119 20.77 4.15 6.79
C GLU A 119 22.18 4.01 6.19
N PRO A 120 22.34 4.15 4.87
CA PRO A 120 23.64 4.07 4.23
C PRO A 120 24.46 5.33 4.57
N LYS A 121 25.44 5.18 5.40
CA LYS A 121 26.37 6.27 5.82
C LYS A 121 27.77 6.10 5.22
N THR A 122 28.06 4.91 4.71
CA THR A 122 29.35 4.56 4.14
C THR A 122 29.15 3.91 2.77
N LEU A 123 30.25 3.76 2.03
CA LEU A 123 30.25 2.97 0.80
C LEU A 123 30.04 1.48 1.14
N GLY A 124 29.33 0.76 0.32
CA GLY A 124 29.13 -0.68 0.46
C GLY A 124 27.73 -1.14 0.03
N GLU A 125 27.44 -2.38 0.32
CA GLU A 125 26.16 -3.00 0.02
C GLU A 125 25.17 -2.77 1.16
N PHE A 126 23.96 -2.36 0.80
CA PHE A 126 22.84 -2.15 1.71
C PHE A 126 21.57 -2.74 1.13
N VAL A 127 20.56 -2.85 1.95
CA VAL A 127 19.25 -3.39 1.56
C VAL A 127 18.17 -2.33 1.79
N ALA A 128 17.38 -2.10 0.75
CA ALA A 128 16.21 -1.25 0.83
C ALA A 128 14.94 -2.11 0.87
N ASN A 129 14.04 -1.79 1.76
CA ASN A 129 12.73 -2.43 1.86
C ASN A 129 11.71 -1.67 1.04
N LEU A 130 11.09 -2.35 0.08
CA LEU A 130 10.02 -1.81 -0.75
C LEU A 130 8.68 -2.37 -0.30
N ASN A 131 7.78 -1.51 0.12
CA ASN A 131 6.42 -1.87 0.48
C ASN A 131 5.50 -1.68 -0.74
N LEU A 132 5.40 -2.68 -1.60
CA LEU A 132 4.57 -2.63 -2.80
C LEU A 132 3.08 -2.78 -2.48
N HIS A 133 2.77 -3.61 -1.49
CA HIS A 133 1.42 -3.85 -1.00
C HIS A 133 1.46 -4.11 0.50
N LYS A 134 0.33 -4.03 1.20
CA LYS A 134 0.25 -4.31 2.64
C LYS A 134 0.81 -5.70 3.01
N GLU A 135 0.66 -6.66 2.11
CA GLU A 135 1.14 -8.04 2.29
C GLU A 135 2.41 -8.36 1.49
N VAL A 136 2.79 -7.50 0.54
CA VAL A 136 3.96 -7.71 -0.32
C VAL A 136 5.05 -6.71 0.03
N LYS A 137 6.11 -7.21 0.63
CA LYS A 137 7.33 -6.47 0.96
C LYS A 137 8.50 -7.13 0.27
N VAL A 138 9.35 -6.32 -0.35
CA VAL A 138 10.53 -6.80 -1.09
C VAL A 138 11.77 -6.14 -0.54
N GLN A 139 12.82 -6.92 -0.42
CA GLN A 139 14.16 -6.43 -0.10
C GLN A 139 14.97 -6.34 -1.40
N VAL A 140 15.41 -5.15 -1.74
CA VAL A 140 16.26 -4.91 -2.91
C VAL A 140 17.66 -4.55 -2.43
N PRO A 141 18.66 -5.37 -2.79
CA PRO A 141 20.03 -5.01 -2.50
C PRO A 141 20.49 -3.87 -3.40
N PHE A 142 21.17 -2.91 -2.81
CA PHE A 142 21.79 -1.82 -3.55
C PHE A 142 23.21 -1.59 -3.07
N GLU A 143 24.07 -1.20 -3.98
CA GLU A 143 25.45 -0.86 -3.70
C GLU A 143 25.63 0.65 -3.78
N VAL A 144 26.31 1.21 -2.81
CA VAL A 144 26.70 2.62 -2.81
C VAL A 144 28.14 2.70 -3.25
N VAL A 145 28.35 3.37 -4.37
CA VAL A 145 29.67 3.56 -4.98
C VAL A 145 30.08 5.04 -4.90
N ALA A 146 31.38 5.27 -4.88
CA ALA A 146 31.90 6.63 -4.91
C ALA A 146 31.66 7.23 -6.32
N GLU A 147 31.15 8.42 -6.35
CA GLU A 147 30.94 9.21 -7.57
C GLU A 147 32.14 10.07 -7.89
#